data_16a0124e8bbfc0e7c73fad763149a5cd
#
_entry.id   16a0124e8bbfc0e7c73fad763149a5cd
#
_cell.length_a   1.000
_cell.length_b   1.000
_cell.length_c   1.000
_cell.angle_alpha   90.00
_cell.angle_beta   90.00
_cell.angle_gamma   90.00
#
_symmetry.space_group_name_H-M   'P 1'
#
loop_
_entity.id
_entity.type
_entity.pdbx_description
1 polymer ?
#
loop_
_entity_poly.entity_id
_entity_poly.type
_entity_poly.pdbx_seq_one_letter_code
_entity_poly.pdbx_strand_id
1 'polypeptide(L)'
;FIKELSTALHDQGKLLSVTTPPDFAPETKRAGNWIYSWAEIGPLIDRLRIMAYDFSTTSPGPIGPLPWTEDGVKYAITQMPASKVFLGIPGYGRDWITKVEGVCPKDFTSSVVVGAKAAVVMREAPNLAASNNALPTYNTTNAESTFTYKKTYVDPTNSASFCTASRTVWYPDERSYAARTNLVGKYRLGGIAVWTFGMENTAAITAVRDIAKSIAPDQVIGTLSTDLEEIGYGSTFNLTGTFKLPDKTPVPALNIRFEIKNSSDTNWRTLSAGVTDLAGVIAVPVILGQKSQIR
;
A
#
# COMPACT_ATOMS: atom_id res chain seq x y z
N PHE A 1 -20.61 2.64 14.74
CA PHE A 1 -19.25 2.38 15.27
C PHE A 1 -18.17 3.21 14.55
N ILE A 2 -17.93 3.03 13.22
CA ILE A 2 -16.85 3.77 12.50
C ILE A 2 -17.02 5.28 12.63
N LYS A 3 -18.25 5.80 12.48
CA LYS A 3 -18.55 7.24 12.62
C LYS A 3 -18.19 7.76 14.02
N GLU A 4 -18.60 7.08 15.06
CA GLU A 4 -18.32 7.45 16.46
C GLU A 4 -16.81 7.39 16.75
N LEU A 5 -16.14 6.32 16.30
CA LEU A 5 -14.69 6.17 16.47
C LEU A 5 -13.92 7.27 15.71
N SER A 6 -14.33 7.57 14.48
CA SER A 6 -13.77 8.66 13.67
C SER A 6 -13.85 10.00 14.40
N THR A 7 -15.04 10.36 14.88
CA THR A 7 -15.23 11.61 15.65
C THR A 7 -14.31 11.65 16.87
N ALA A 8 -14.33 10.57 17.68
CA ALA A 8 -13.53 10.54 18.91
C ALA A 8 -12.01 10.64 18.67
N LEU A 9 -11.52 10.03 17.57
CA LEU A 9 -10.10 10.12 17.21
C LEU A 9 -9.75 11.50 16.63
N HIS A 10 -10.56 12.03 15.72
CA HIS A 10 -10.31 13.33 15.10
C HIS A 10 -10.37 14.47 16.12
N ASP A 11 -11.27 14.42 17.09
CA ASP A 11 -11.33 15.39 18.19
C ASP A 11 -10.04 15.43 19.03
N GLN A 12 -9.27 14.34 19.00
CA GLN A 12 -7.95 14.23 19.63
C GLN A 12 -6.78 14.43 18.65
N GLY A 13 -7.03 14.88 17.43
CA GLY A 13 -6.02 15.05 16.38
C GLY A 13 -5.37 13.73 15.93
N LYS A 14 -6.08 12.59 16.08
CA LYS A 14 -5.60 11.25 15.69
C LYS A 14 -6.19 10.85 14.34
N LEU A 15 -5.47 9.97 13.63
CA LEU A 15 -5.91 9.40 12.37
C LEU A 15 -6.64 8.08 12.59
N LEU A 16 -7.68 7.83 11.78
CA LEU A 16 -8.35 6.53 11.71
C LEU A 16 -7.91 5.78 10.45
N SER A 17 -7.28 4.62 10.66
CA SER A 17 -6.94 3.69 9.58
C SER A 17 -7.77 2.43 9.70
N VAL A 18 -8.47 2.04 8.63
CA VAL A 18 -9.30 0.83 8.57
C VAL A 18 -8.67 -0.14 7.58
N THR A 19 -8.63 -1.42 7.97
CA THR A 19 -8.14 -2.51 7.12
C THR A 19 -9.30 -3.42 6.75
N THR A 20 -9.48 -3.70 5.45
CA THR A 20 -10.55 -4.54 4.93
C THR A 20 -10.03 -5.55 3.92
N PRO A 21 -10.73 -6.67 3.68
CA PRO A 21 -10.56 -7.43 2.44
C PRO A 21 -10.82 -6.53 1.22
N PRO A 22 -10.34 -6.92 0.01
CA PRO A 22 -10.67 -6.19 -1.21
C PRO A 22 -12.15 -6.31 -1.52
N ASP A 23 -12.69 -5.24 -2.10
CA ASP A 23 -14.03 -5.17 -2.65
C ASP A 23 -13.96 -4.83 -4.16
N PHE A 24 -15.06 -5.00 -4.88
CA PHE A 24 -15.08 -4.89 -6.34
C PHE A 24 -16.37 -4.24 -6.80
N ALA A 25 -16.32 -3.60 -7.96
CA ALA A 25 -17.50 -3.07 -8.60
C ALA A 25 -18.56 -4.18 -8.80
N PRO A 26 -19.84 -3.90 -8.50
CA PRO A 26 -20.92 -4.91 -8.53
C PRO A 26 -21.04 -5.66 -9.86
N GLU A 27 -20.71 -5.02 -10.97
CA GLU A 27 -20.76 -5.56 -12.31
C GLU A 27 -19.68 -6.59 -12.63
N THR A 28 -18.62 -6.71 -11.82
CA THR A 28 -17.46 -7.56 -12.13
C THR A 28 -17.68 -9.05 -11.90
N LYS A 29 -18.80 -9.46 -11.33
CA LYS A 29 -19.09 -10.85 -10.89
C LYS A 29 -18.04 -11.43 -9.92
N ARG A 30 -17.22 -10.59 -9.32
CA ARG A 30 -16.27 -11.00 -8.27
C ARG A 30 -16.98 -11.00 -6.92
N ALA A 31 -16.55 -11.89 -6.03
CA ALA A 31 -17.00 -11.84 -4.65
C ALA A 31 -16.41 -10.59 -3.98
N GLY A 32 -17.27 -9.65 -3.64
CA GLY A 32 -16.93 -8.46 -2.90
C GLY A 32 -17.19 -8.62 -1.40
N ASN A 33 -16.61 -7.75 -0.62
CA ASN A 33 -16.83 -7.65 0.83
C ASN A 33 -17.63 -6.39 1.16
N TRP A 34 -18.74 -6.19 0.48
CA TRP A 34 -19.58 -4.98 0.55
C TRP A 34 -20.10 -4.63 1.94
N ILE A 35 -20.05 -5.59 2.87
CA ILE A 35 -20.33 -5.33 4.28
C ILE A 35 -19.45 -4.21 4.87
N TYR A 36 -18.25 -3.98 4.29
CA TYR A 36 -17.37 -2.90 4.71
C TYR A 36 -17.74 -1.53 4.14
N SER A 37 -18.67 -1.48 3.15
CA SER A 37 -19.26 -0.27 2.57
C SER A 37 -18.25 0.87 2.38
N TRP A 38 -17.31 0.70 1.45
CA TRP A 38 -16.24 1.68 1.23
C TRP A 38 -16.74 3.08 0.90
N ALA A 39 -17.90 3.19 0.24
CA ALA A 39 -18.56 4.47 -0.01
C ALA A 39 -18.94 5.19 1.28
N GLU A 40 -19.43 4.45 2.28
CA GLU A 40 -19.89 5.01 3.55
C GLU A 40 -18.74 5.32 4.51
N ILE A 41 -17.72 4.45 4.56
CA ILE A 41 -16.59 4.65 5.47
C ILE A 41 -15.54 5.62 4.91
N GLY A 42 -15.41 5.75 3.60
CA GLY A 42 -14.39 6.57 2.94
C GLY A 42 -14.34 8.02 3.41
N PRO A 43 -15.48 8.72 3.60
CA PRO A 43 -15.50 10.07 4.17
C PRO A 43 -15.04 10.14 5.63
N LEU A 44 -15.15 9.03 6.37
CA LEU A 44 -14.93 8.99 7.81
C LEU A 44 -13.51 8.59 8.20
N ILE A 45 -12.74 7.98 7.31
CA ILE A 45 -11.42 7.42 7.59
C ILE A 45 -10.32 8.24 6.91
N ASP A 46 -9.11 8.17 7.43
CA ASP A 46 -7.92 8.78 6.83
C ASP A 46 -7.18 7.82 5.93
N ARG A 47 -7.23 6.51 6.23
CA ARG A 47 -6.55 5.48 5.45
C ARG A 47 -7.38 4.22 5.34
N LEU A 48 -7.57 3.75 4.12
CA LEU A 48 -8.04 2.39 3.82
C LEU A 48 -6.82 1.52 3.49
N ARG A 49 -6.64 0.40 4.21
CA ARG A 49 -5.64 -0.62 3.88
C ARG A 49 -6.34 -1.83 3.30
N ILE A 50 -6.08 -2.14 2.03
CA ILE A 50 -6.71 -3.27 1.34
C ILE A 50 -5.84 -4.51 1.55
N MET A 51 -6.38 -5.56 2.15
CA MET A 51 -5.72 -6.87 2.28
C MET A 51 -5.77 -7.61 0.94
N ALA A 52 -4.99 -7.15 -0.05
CA ALA A 52 -4.97 -7.71 -1.41
C ALA A 52 -4.14 -9.01 -1.48
N TYR A 53 -4.50 -9.98 -0.64
CA TYR A 53 -3.88 -11.29 -0.52
C TYR A 53 -4.92 -12.34 -0.06
N ASP A 54 -4.47 -13.59 0.07
CA ASP A 54 -5.34 -14.74 0.39
C ASP A 54 -6.38 -15.06 -0.68
N PHE A 55 -6.06 -14.78 -1.95
CA PHE A 55 -6.93 -15.12 -3.08
C PHE A 55 -7.13 -16.65 -3.20
N SER A 56 -6.05 -17.42 -3.21
CA SER A 56 -6.09 -18.87 -3.28
C SER A 56 -6.04 -19.48 -1.89
N THR A 57 -7.20 -19.87 -1.34
CA THR A 57 -7.30 -20.43 0.02
C THR A 57 -7.71 -21.90 0.04
N THR A 58 -8.35 -22.41 -1.00
CA THR A 58 -8.88 -23.78 -1.08
C THR A 58 -8.13 -24.67 -2.04
N SER A 59 -7.40 -24.11 -2.98
CA SER A 59 -6.60 -24.82 -3.97
C SER A 59 -5.28 -24.11 -4.27
N PRO A 60 -4.25 -24.79 -4.79
CA PRO A 60 -3.00 -24.16 -5.20
C PRO A 60 -3.21 -23.02 -6.19
N GLY A 61 -2.57 -21.88 -5.92
CA GLY A 61 -2.66 -20.71 -6.78
C GLY A 61 -2.00 -19.48 -6.14
N PRO A 62 -1.99 -18.34 -6.85
CA PRO A 62 -1.36 -17.12 -6.38
C PRO A 62 -1.99 -16.59 -5.10
N ILE A 63 -1.20 -15.88 -4.31
CA ILE A 63 -1.62 -15.31 -3.03
C ILE A 63 -2.48 -14.06 -3.25
N GLY A 64 -2.12 -13.23 -4.24
CA GLY A 64 -2.88 -12.06 -4.64
C GLY A 64 -2.59 -11.73 -6.11
N PRO A 65 -3.31 -12.34 -7.07
CA PRO A 65 -3.07 -12.10 -8.50
C PRO A 65 -3.09 -10.62 -8.84
N LEU A 66 -2.13 -10.12 -9.61
CA LEU A 66 -2.01 -8.70 -9.94
C LEU A 66 -3.29 -8.12 -10.56
N PRO A 67 -3.97 -8.78 -11.53
CA PRO A 67 -5.22 -8.25 -12.09
C PRO A 67 -6.35 -8.14 -11.06
N TRP A 68 -6.47 -9.10 -10.16
CA TRP A 68 -7.44 -9.08 -9.08
C TRP A 68 -7.14 -7.95 -8.07
N THR A 69 -5.86 -7.79 -7.72
CA THR A 69 -5.39 -6.70 -6.87
C THR A 69 -5.69 -5.34 -7.49
N GLU A 70 -5.41 -5.18 -8.78
CA GLU A 70 -5.63 -3.94 -9.51
C GLU A 70 -7.13 -3.59 -9.63
N ASP A 71 -8.00 -4.58 -9.84
CA ASP A 71 -9.44 -4.35 -9.91
C ASP A 71 -10.01 -3.87 -8.56
N GLY A 72 -9.52 -4.41 -7.44
CA GLY A 72 -9.85 -3.90 -6.10
C GLY A 72 -9.40 -2.46 -5.90
N VAL A 73 -8.19 -2.11 -6.36
CA VAL A 73 -7.69 -0.72 -6.34
C VAL A 73 -8.57 0.20 -7.18
N LYS A 74 -8.89 -0.18 -8.42
CA LYS A 74 -9.76 0.61 -9.30
C LYS A 74 -11.11 0.90 -8.65
N TYR A 75 -11.69 -0.09 -7.99
CA TYR A 75 -12.94 0.11 -7.28
C TYR A 75 -12.76 1.04 -6.07
N ALA A 76 -11.73 0.85 -5.26
CA ALA A 76 -11.48 1.69 -4.08
C ALA A 76 -11.38 3.18 -4.42
N ILE A 77 -10.69 3.54 -5.50
CA ILE A 77 -10.51 4.93 -5.91
C ILE A 77 -11.78 5.57 -6.51
N THR A 78 -12.82 4.80 -6.80
CA THR A 78 -14.16 5.33 -7.11
C THR A 78 -14.95 5.65 -5.84
N GLN A 79 -14.55 5.09 -4.69
CA GLN A 79 -15.27 5.23 -3.43
C GLN A 79 -14.66 6.29 -2.50
N MET A 80 -13.38 6.61 -2.70
CA MET A 80 -12.67 7.60 -1.89
C MET A 80 -11.44 8.15 -2.63
N PRO A 81 -10.85 9.29 -2.19
CA PRO A 81 -9.60 9.80 -2.74
C PRO A 81 -8.49 8.76 -2.74
N ALA A 82 -7.79 8.61 -3.86
CA ALA A 82 -6.71 7.62 -4.03
C ALA A 82 -5.61 7.74 -2.97
N SER A 83 -5.31 8.96 -2.50
CA SER A 83 -4.35 9.22 -1.43
C SER A 83 -4.69 8.58 -0.08
N LYS A 84 -5.95 8.22 0.15
CA LYS A 84 -6.38 7.46 1.34
C LYS A 84 -6.20 5.96 1.21
N VAL A 85 -5.98 5.44 0.00
CA VAL A 85 -5.91 4.00 -0.29
C VAL A 85 -4.48 3.50 -0.17
N PHE A 86 -4.26 2.47 0.65
CA PHE A 86 -2.99 1.78 0.84
C PHE A 86 -3.12 0.32 0.40
N LEU A 87 -2.25 -0.10 -0.52
CA LEU A 87 -2.29 -1.44 -1.08
C LEU A 87 -1.56 -2.45 -0.20
N GLY A 88 -2.26 -3.47 0.27
CA GLY A 88 -1.68 -4.58 1.02
C GLY A 88 -0.83 -5.48 0.12
N ILE A 89 0.39 -5.79 0.55
CA ILE A 89 1.31 -6.70 -0.14
C ILE A 89 1.67 -7.84 0.82
N PRO A 90 1.50 -9.13 0.42
CA PRO A 90 1.89 -10.26 1.25
C PRO A 90 3.40 -10.46 1.26
N GLY A 91 3.97 -10.75 2.44
CA GLY A 91 5.35 -11.22 2.62
C GLY A 91 5.46 -12.73 2.69
N TYR A 92 4.42 -13.46 2.33
CA TYR A 92 4.35 -14.92 2.44
C TYR A 92 3.74 -15.57 1.20
N GLY A 93 4.06 -16.82 1.03
CA GLY A 93 3.47 -17.74 0.07
C GLY A 93 2.77 -18.91 0.75
N ARG A 94 2.32 -19.85 -0.06
CA ARG A 94 1.72 -21.11 0.40
C ARG A 94 2.30 -22.29 -0.35
N ASP A 95 2.55 -23.35 0.40
CA ASP A 95 3.05 -24.65 -0.06
C ASP A 95 1.94 -25.69 0.11
N TRP A 96 1.39 -26.16 -1.00
CA TRP A 96 0.24 -27.04 -1.06
C TRP A 96 0.64 -28.47 -1.39
N ILE A 97 0.02 -29.44 -0.72
CA ILE A 97 0.09 -30.84 -1.15
C ILE A 97 -0.96 -31.07 -2.24
N THR A 98 -0.50 -31.43 -3.44
CA THR A 98 -1.37 -31.63 -4.62
C THR A 98 -1.64 -33.10 -4.93
N LYS A 99 -0.76 -33.99 -4.50
CA LYS A 99 -0.89 -35.44 -4.66
C LYS A 99 -0.13 -36.15 -3.55
N VAL A 100 -0.62 -37.31 -3.13
CA VAL A 100 0.09 -38.23 -2.23
C VAL A 100 0.12 -39.60 -2.88
N GLU A 101 1.31 -40.21 -2.96
CA GLU A 101 1.56 -41.54 -3.49
C GLU A 101 2.13 -42.41 -2.39
N GLY A 102 1.65 -43.68 -2.29
CA GLY A 102 1.99 -44.62 -1.23
C GLY A 102 1.11 -44.46 0.01
N VAL A 103 1.46 -45.18 1.06
CA VAL A 103 0.76 -45.14 2.36
C VAL A 103 1.64 -44.41 3.36
N CYS A 104 1.19 -43.25 3.81
CA CYS A 104 1.97 -42.47 4.76
C CYS A 104 2.13 -43.18 6.11
N PRO A 105 3.33 -43.10 6.70
CA PRO A 105 3.55 -43.56 8.08
C PRO A 105 2.57 -42.89 9.04
N LYS A 106 2.25 -43.59 10.14
CA LYS A 106 1.21 -43.17 11.10
C LYS A 106 1.35 -41.72 11.55
N ASP A 107 2.57 -41.25 11.77
CA ASP A 107 2.86 -39.90 12.25
C ASP A 107 2.56 -38.81 11.21
N PHE A 108 2.43 -39.17 9.94
CA PHE A 108 2.18 -38.24 8.83
C PHE A 108 0.77 -38.34 8.25
N THR A 109 -0.05 -39.32 8.64
CA THR A 109 -1.38 -39.57 8.04
C THR A 109 -2.34 -38.40 8.17
N SER A 110 -2.25 -37.59 9.22
CA SER A 110 -3.11 -36.42 9.44
C SER A 110 -2.60 -35.13 8.79
N SER A 111 -1.30 -35.02 8.52
CA SER A 111 -0.65 -33.83 8.02
C SER A 111 -0.29 -33.89 6.51
N VAL A 112 -0.10 -35.11 5.98
CA VAL A 112 0.26 -35.32 4.57
C VAL A 112 -0.98 -35.77 3.80
N VAL A 113 -1.91 -34.85 3.60
CA VAL A 113 -3.15 -35.07 2.86
C VAL A 113 -3.28 -34.07 1.72
N VAL A 114 -3.93 -34.49 0.63
CA VAL A 114 -4.18 -33.58 -0.51
C VAL A 114 -5.00 -32.37 -0.05
N GLY A 115 -4.56 -31.18 -0.44
CA GLY A 115 -5.15 -29.90 -0.04
C GLY A 115 -4.56 -29.30 1.24
N ALA A 116 -3.77 -30.06 2.03
CA ALA A 116 -3.04 -29.49 3.14
C ALA A 116 -2.03 -28.43 2.63
N LYS A 117 -1.89 -27.37 3.40
CA LYS A 117 -1.02 -26.23 3.04
C LYS A 117 -0.25 -25.72 4.25
N ALA A 118 0.93 -25.16 3.98
CA ALA A 118 1.75 -24.46 4.95
C ALA A 118 2.06 -23.06 4.43
N ALA A 119 2.25 -22.10 5.33
CA ALA A 119 2.80 -20.80 4.96
C ALA A 119 4.29 -20.93 4.63
N VAL A 120 4.75 -20.18 3.64
CA VAL A 120 6.16 -20.05 3.28
C VAL A 120 6.52 -18.58 3.37
N VAL A 121 7.50 -18.23 4.20
CA VAL A 121 8.03 -16.87 4.27
C VAL A 121 8.70 -16.54 2.94
N MET A 122 8.41 -15.37 2.37
CA MET A 122 8.90 -14.98 1.05
C MET A 122 10.41 -15.16 0.90
N ARG A 123 11.21 -14.65 1.85
CA ARG A 123 12.67 -14.73 1.80
C ARG A 123 13.22 -16.16 1.88
N GLU A 124 12.42 -17.12 2.41
CA GLU A 124 12.83 -18.52 2.55
C GLU A 124 12.39 -19.38 1.36
N ALA A 125 11.49 -18.89 0.51
CA ALA A 125 10.99 -19.66 -0.63
C ALA A 125 12.09 -20.09 -1.62
N PRO A 126 13.11 -19.28 -1.95
CA PRO A 126 14.24 -19.70 -2.77
C PRO A 126 15.05 -20.83 -2.14
N ASN A 127 15.27 -20.81 -0.84
CA ASN A 127 15.98 -21.87 -0.10
C ASN A 127 15.16 -23.17 -0.12
N LEU A 128 13.85 -23.09 0.06
CA LEU A 128 12.96 -24.23 -0.05
C LEU A 128 13.03 -24.87 -1.46
N ALA A 129 13.03 -24.06 -2.50
CA ALA A 129 13.19 -24.52 -3.87
C ALA A 129 14.54 -25.20 -4.08
N ALA A 130 15.64 -24.56 -3.70
CA ALA A 130 16.99 -25.08 -3.83
C ALA A 130 17.18 -26.41 -3.08
N SER A 131 16.70 -26.52 -1.84
CA SER A 131 16.78 -27.75 -1.03
C SER A 131 16.03 -28.94 -1.64
N ASN A 132 15.12 -28.68 -2.57
CA ASN A 132 14.35 -29.71 -3.25
C ASN A 132 14.68 -29.82 -4.75
N ASN A 133 15.80 -29.23 -5.22
CA ASN A 133 16.21 -29.16 -6.62
C ASN A 133 15.10 -28.64 -7.55
N ALA A 134 14.26 -27.73 -7.07
CA ALA A 134 13.18 -27.10 -7.82
C ALA A 134 13.62 -25.75 -8.37
N LEU A 135 13.11 -25.40 -9.55
CA LEU A 135 13.39 -24.11 -10.20
C LEU A 135 12.14 -23.24 -10.18
N PRO A 136 12.14 -22.12 -9.42
CA PRO A 136 11.05 -21.17 -9.45
C PRO A 136 10.87 -20.54 -10.84
N THR A 137 9.61 -20.41 -11.26
CA THR A 137 9.21 -19.69 -12.46
C THR A 137 8.30 -18.54 -12.08
N TYR A 138 8.49 -17.39 -12.74
CA TYR A 138 7.65 -16.23 -12.51
C TYR A 138 6.45 -16.23 -13.46
N ASN A 139 5.25 -16.19 -12.88
CA ASN A 139 4.01 -16.02 -13.63
C ASN A 139 3.75 -14.53 -13.83
N THR A 140 3.95 -14.05 -15.05
CA THR A 140 3.85 -12.62 -15.39
C THR A 140 2.42 -12.08 -15.28
N THR A 141 1.40 -12.91 -15.51
CA THR A 141 -0.02 -12.52 -15.38
C THR A 141 -0.38 -12.25 -13.92
N ASN A 142 -0.01 -13.17 -13.02
CA ASN A 142 -0.32 -13.03 -11.61
C ASN A 142 0.70 -12.18 -10.85
N ALA A 143 1.86 -11.93 -11.47
CA ALA A 143 3.01 -11.28 -10.85
C ALA A 143 3.45 -11.97 -9.56
N GLU A 144 3.58 -13.29 -9.60
CA GLU A 144 4.06 -14.14 -8.50
C GLU A 144 4.90 -15.29 -9.01
N SER A 145 5.78 -15.79 -8.17
CA SER A 145 6.61 -16.96 -8.45
C SER A 145 5.99 -18.24 -7.95
N THR A 146 6.27 -19.33 -8.67
CA THR A 146 5.77 -20.67 -8.34
C THR A 146 6.81 -21.72 -8.68
N PHE A 147 6.78 -22.82 -7.95
CA PHE A 147 7.55 -24.04 -8.26
C PHE A 147 6.85 -25.28 -7.72
N THR A 148 7.25 -26.44 -8.19
CA THR A 148 6.78 -27.73 -7.71
C THR A 148 7.94 -28.59 -7.25
N TYR A 149 7.68 -29.46 -6.30
CA TYR A 149 8.67 -30.43 -5.81
C TYR A 149 7.99 -31.66 -5.21
N LYS A 150 8.78 -32.69 -4.95
CA LYS A 150 8.34 -33.90 -4.25
C LYS A 150 9.04 -34.00 -2.90
N LYS A 151 8.29 -34.40 -1.87
CA LYS A 151 8.82 -34.66 -0.53
C LYS A 151 8.39 -36.05 -0.07
N THR A 152 9.37 -36.89 0.28
CA THR A 152 9.13 -38.22 0.82
C THR A 152 9.13 -38.17 2.36
N TYR A 153 8.17 -38.83 2.94
CA TYR A 153 7.98 -38.98 4.37
C TYR A 153 8.17 -40.44 4.74
N VAL A 154 9.19 -40.77 5.49
CA VAL A 154 9.62 -42.13 5.82
C VAL A 154 9.41 -42.36 7.30
N ASP A 155 8.97 -43.56 7.68
CA ASP A 155 8.92 -44.00 9.07
C ASP A 155 10.37 -44.15 9.57
N PRO A 156 10.76 -43.45 10.66
CA PRO A 156 12.11 -43.50 11.17
C PRO A 156 12.52 -44.89 11.68
N THR A 157 11.55 -45.76 11.98
CA THR A 157 11.78 -47.13 12.46
C THR A 157 11.62 -48.21 11.39
N ASN A 158 10.98 -47.89 10.25
CA ASN A 158 10.75 -48.76 9.15
C ASN A 158 10.83 -48.05 7.80
N SER A 159 11.98 -48.06 7.18
CA SER A 159 12.23 -47.38 5.91
C SER A 159 11.38 -47.88 4.73
N ALA A 160 10.77 -49.07 4.83
CA ALA A 160 9.83 -49.59 3.84
C ALA A 160 8.44 -48.90 3.93
N SER A 161 8.13 -48.25 5.03
CA SER A 161 6.90 -47.50 5.22
C SER A 161 7.16 -46.02 4.86
N PHE A 162 6.66 -45.61 3.71
CA PHE A 162 6.81 -44.23 3.23
C PHE A 162 5.68 -43.79 2.29
N CYS A 163 5.50 -42.48 2.18
CA CYS A 163 4.70 -41.85 1.14
C CYS A 163 5.45 -40.65 0.53
N THR A 164 5.09 -40.31 -0.70
CA THR A 164 5.65 -39.16 -1.40
C THR A 164 4.54 -38.15 -1.72
N ALA A 165 4.67 -36.94 -1.24
CA ALA A 165 3.78 -35.85 -1.59
C ALA A 165 4.35 -35.00 -2.72
N SER A 166 3.55 -34.77 -3.76
CA SER A 166 3.79 -33.71 -4.73
C SER A 166 3.28 -32.41 -4.16
N ARG A 167 4.09 -31.35 -4.28
CA ARG A 167 3.82 -30.05 -3.65
C ARG A 167 3.93 -28.94 -4.68
N THR A 168 3.12 -27.92 -4.52
CA THR A 168 3.11 -26.70 -5.34
C THR A 168 3.20 -25.49 -4.45
N VAL A 169 4.18 -24.64 -4.70
CA VAL A 169 4.40 -23.40 -3.95
C VAL A 169 4.05 -22.22 -4.85
N TRP A 170 3.32 -21.26 -4.28
CA TRP A 170 3.13 -19.92 -4.83
C TRP A 170 3.58 -18.90 -3.80
N TYR A 171 4.34 -17.88 -4.24
CA TYR A 171 4.85 -16.87 -3.35
C TYR A 171 5.17 -15.57 -4.10
N PRO A 172 5.06 -14.39 -3.47
CA PRO A 172 5.57 -13.14 -4.01
C PRO A 172 7.10 -13.11 -3.93
N ASP A 173 7.74 -12.50 -4.91
CA ASP A 173 9.16 -12.19 -4.90
C ASP A 173 9.38 -10.66 -5.07
N GLU A 174 10.63 -10.21 -5.26
CA GLU A 174 10.95 -8.79 -5.48
C GLU A 174 10.22 -8.19 -6.69
N ARG A 175 9.99 -8.99 -7.75
CA ARG A 175 9.22 -8.57 -8.93
C ARG A 175 7.74 -8.38 -8.60
N SER A 176 7.24 -9.21 -7.70
CA SER A 176 5.87 -9.11 -7.17
C SER A 176 5.67 -7.80 -6.40
N TYR A 177 6.66 -7.45 -5.56
CA TYR A 177 6.66 -6.20 -4.82
C TYR A 177 6.76 -5.00 -5.76
N ALA A 178 7.66 -5.05 -6.75
CA ALA A 178 7.77 -4.02 -7.78
C ALA A 178 6.45 -3.80 -8.53
N ALA A 179 5.83 -4.88 -9.01
CA ALA A 179 4.58 -4.80 -9.77
C ALA A 179 3.46 -4.13 -8.97
N ARG A 180 3.32 -4.49 -7.68
CA ARG A 180 2.29 -3.90 -6.80
C ARG A 180 2.63 -2.46 -6.41
N THR A 181 3.89 -2.14 -6.16
CA THR A 181 4.32 -0.77 -5.87
C THR A 181 4.12 0.15 -7.07
N ASN A 182 4.27 -0.34 -8.30
CA ASN A 182 3.96 0.42 -9.51
C ASN A 182 2.47 0.81 -9.60
N LEU A 183 1.55 0.03 -9.01
CA LEU A 183 0.13 0.43 -8.92
C LEU A 183 -0.04 1.68 -8.05
N VAL A 184 0.81 1.86 -7.02
CA VAL A 184 0.79 3.08 -6.19
C VAL A 184 1.06 4.31 -7.04
N GLY A 185 2.10 4.29 -7.87
CA GLY A 185 2.40 5.40 -8.80
C GLY A 185 1.32 5.58 -9.86
N LYS A 186 0.86 4.46 -10.46
CA LYS A 186 -0.15 4.47 -11.53
C LYS A 186 -1.48 5.09 -11.10
N TYR A 187 -1.94 4.79 -9.89
CA TYR A 187 -3.23 5.23 -9.36
C TYR A 187 -3.13 6.34 -8.31
N ARG A 188 -1.92 6.85 -8.04
CA ARG A 188 -1.67 7.89 -7.03
C ARG A 188 -2.18 7.51 -5.65
N LEU A 189 -1.96 6.24 -5.26
CA LEU A 189 -2.37 5.74 -3.95
C LEU A 189 -1.53 6.37 -2.83
N GLY A 190 -2.05 6.31 -1.60
CA GLY A 190 -1.34 6.78 -0.41
C GLY A 190 -0.08 5.97 -0.07
N GLY A 191 0.03 4.73 -0.56
CA GLY A 191 1.20 3.89 -0.35
C GLY A 191 0.91 2.40 -0.34
N ILE A 192 1.81 1.64 0.27
CA ILE A 192 1.68 0.19 0.49
C ILE A 192 1.54 -0.13 1.97
N ALA A 193 1.00 -1.31 2.27
CA ALA A 193 0.98 -1.92 3.59
C ALA A 193 1.44 -3.38 3.49
N VAL A 194 2.52 -3.75 4.14
CA VAL A 194 3.08 -5.12 4.03
C VAL A 194 2.55 -6.01 5.16
N TRP A 195 2.09 -7.21 4.82
CA TRP A 195 1.72 -8.25 5.78
C TRP A 195 2.63 -9.50 5.62
N THR A 196 3.55 -9.77 6.53
CA THR A 196 3.87 -8.87 7.63
C THR A 196 5.33 -8.43 7.46
N PHE A 197 5.66 -7.30 8.02
CA PHE A 197 7.02 -6.75 7.98
C PHE A 197 8.05 -7.77 8.49
N GLY A 198 9.19 -7.86 7.78
CA GLY A 198 10.28 -8.79 8.09
C GLY A 198 10.17 -10.17 7.41
N MET A 199 9.15 -10.40 6.58
CA MET A 199 9.04 -11.62 5.75
C MET A 199 9.66 -11.43 4.36
N GLU A 200 9.81 -10.19 3.91
CA GLU A 200 10.39 -9.81 2.63
C GLU A 200 11.92 -9.97 2.63
N ASN A 201 12.49 -10.10 1.44
CA ASN A 201 13.93 -10.06 1.23
C ASN A 201 14.42 -8.62 0.95
N THR A 202 15.74 -8.41 1.03
CA THR A 202 16.36 -7.11 0.78
C THR A 202 16.08 -6.58 -0.63
N ALA A 203 16.00 -7.45 -1.63
CA ALA A 203 15.72 -7.07 -3.02
C ALA A 203 14.31 -6.48 -3.17
N ALA A 204 13.32 -7.04 -2.46
CA ALA A 204 11.96 -6.49 -2.45
C ALA A 204 11.91 -5.08 -1.83
N ILE A 205 12.60 -4.87 -0.70
CA ILE A 205 12.70 -3.56 -0.06
C ILE A 205 13.36 -2.55 -1.00
N THR A 206 14.44 -2.96 -1.69
CA THR A 206 15.14 -2.13 -2.67
C THR A 206 14.22 -1.76 -3.83
N ALA A 207 13.50 -2.73 -4.42
CA ALA A 207 12.56 -2.49 -5.50
C ALA A 207 11.46 -1.49 -5.12
N VAL A 208 10.87 -1.64 -3.93
CA VAL A 208 9.89 -0.68 -3.40
C VAL A 208 10.47 0.72 -3.29
N ARG A 209 11.67 0.83 -2.71
CA ARG A 209 12.34 2.12 -2.50
C ARG A 209 12.70 2.81 -3.81
N ASP A 210 13.18 2.07 -4.80
CA ASP A 210 13.58 2.63 -6.10
C ASP A 210 12.35 3.09 -6.90
N ILE A 211 11.26 2.33 -6.87
CA ILE A 211 9.99 2.75 -7.47
C ILE A 211 9.44 3.98 -6.75
N ALA A 212 9.45 4.01 -5.41
CA ALA A 212 8.97 5.16 -4.65
C ALA A 212 9.73 6.46 -5.02
N LYS A 213 11.05 6.36 -5.25
CA LYS A 213 11.86 7.51 -5.73
C LYS A 213 11.52 7.93 -7.15
N SER A 214 11.04 7.00 -8.00
CA SER A 214 10.68 7.28 -9.39
C SER A 214 9.28 7.87 -9.55
N ILE A 215 8.42 7.74 -8.53
CA ILE A 215 7.08 8.34 -8.55
C ILE A 215 7.25 9.87 -8.48
N ALA A 216 6.85 10.55 -9.55
CA ALA A 216 6.86 12.00 -9.55
C ALA A 216 5.94 12.54 -8.44
N PRO A 217 6.37 13.59 -7.71
CA PRO A 217 5.51 14.22 -6.71
C PRO A 217 4.20 14.69 -7.36
N ASP A 218 3.13 14.70 -6.58
CA ASP A 218 1.87 15.28 -7.04
C ASP A 218 2.10 16.74 -7.41
N GLN A 219 1.52 17.19 -8.53
CA GLN A 219 1.53 18.59 -8.88
C GLN A 219 0.63 19.34 -7.91
N VAL A 220 1.22 20.05 -6.98
CA VAL A 220 0.48 20.94 -6.08
C VAL A 220 0.40 22.31 -6.75
N ILE A 221 -0.82 22.77 -6.98
CA ILE A 221 -1.09 24.11 -7.47
C ILE A 221 -1.22 25.03 -6.24
N GLY A 222 -0.25 25.90 -6.05
CA GLY A 222 -0.28 26.94 -5.01
C GLY A 222 -0.78 28.25 -5.58
N THR A 223 -1.67 28.90 -4.86
CA THR A 223 -2.07 30.29 -5.11
C THR A 223 -1.78 31.13 -3.87
N LEU A 224 -1.36 32.35 -4.11
CA LEU A 224 -1.05 33.33 -3.05
C LEU A 224 -1.99 34.52 -3.19
N SER A 225 -2.60 34.94 -2.10
CA SER A 225 -3.50 36.08 -2.05
C SER A 225 -3.31 36.90 -0.77
N THR A 226 -3.81 38.09 -0.78
CA THR A 226 -3.89 38.97 0.41
C THR A 226 -5.34 39.34 0.65
N ASP A 227 -5.66 39.70 1.88
CA ASP A 227 -6.99 40.21 2.28
C ASP A 227 -7.20 41.70 1.93
N LEU A 228 -6.15 42.36 1.48
CA LEU A 228 -6.16 43.76 1.04
C LEU A 228 -5.65 43.87 -0.40
N GLU A 229 -6.32 44.67 -1.22
CA GLU A 229 -5.88 44.97 -2.60
C GLU A 229 -4.71 45.96 -2.61
N GLU A 230 -4.75 46.95 -1.68
CA GLU A 230 -3.70 47.91 -1.46
C GLU A 230 -3.20 47.84 -0.02
N ILE A 231 -1.89 47.78 0.16
CA ILE A 231 -1.26 47.62 1.48
C ILE A 231 -0.46 48.89 1.79
N GLY A 232 -0.94 49.63 2.78
CA GLY A 232 -0.22 50.78 3.29
C GLY A 232 1.08 50.39 4.00
N TYR A 233 2.07 51.27 3.94
CA TYR A 233 3.35 51.11 4.64
C TYR A 233 3.14 50.88 6.11
N GLY A 234 3.69 49.79 6.65
CA GLY A 234 3.58 49.42 8.06
C GLY A 234 2.23 48.86 8.49
N SER A 235 1.27 48.68 7.58
CA SER A 235 -0.02 48.05 7.88
C SER A 235 0.11 46.56 7.95
N THR A 236 -0.67 45.94 8.83
CA THR A 236 -0.79 44.47 8.90
C THR A 236 -1.82 44.00 7.89
N PHE A 237 -1.50 42.95 7.16
CA PHE A 237 -2.41 42.21 6.26
C PHE A 237 -2.21 40.71 6.41
N ASN A 238 -3.19 39.92 5.98
CA ASN A 238 -3.07 38.49 5.97
C ASN A 238 -2.61 38.01 4.58
N LEU A 239 -1.51 37.28 4.59
CA LEU A 239 -1.01 36.55 3.42
C LEU A 239 -1.57 35.13 3.46
N THR A 240 -2.36 34.74 2.46
CA THR A 240 -3.02 33.44 2.41
C THR A 240 -2.45 32.60 1.25
N GLY A 241 -1.93 31.43 1.58
CA GLY A 241 -1.56 30.40 0.61
C GLY A 241 -2.66 29.34 0.53
N THR A 242 -3.11 29.01 -0.67
CA THR A 242 -4.07 27.92 -0.91
C THR A 242 -3.44 26.90 -1.83
N PHE A 243 -3.47 25.62 -1.43
CA PHE A 243 -2.78 24.53 -2.11
C PHE A 243 -3.76 23.41 -2.42
N LYS A 244 -3.84 23.06 -3.72
CA LYS A 244 -4.75 22.03 -4.25
C LYS A 244 -4.06 21.15 -5.29
N LEU A 245 -4.54 19.94 -5.46
CA LEU A 245 -4.20 19.09 -6.60
C LEU A 245 -4.88 19.62 -7.88
N PRO A 246 -4.49 19.14 -9.10
CA PRO A 246 -5.13 19.53 -10.34
C PRO A 246 -6.64 19.28 -10.39
N ASP A 247 -7.14 18.27 -9.68
CA ASP A 247 -8.56 17.93 -9.53
C ASP A 247 -9.30 18.81 -8.51
N LYS A 248 -8.63 19.87 -8.00
CA LYS A 248 -9.11 20.81 -6.97
C LYS A 248 -9.20 20.23 -5.54
N THR A 249 -8.79 18.97 -5.32
CA THR A 249 -8.70 18.40 -3.97
C THR A 249 -7.75 19.22 -3.09
N PRO A 250 -8.17 19.66 -1.88
CA PRO A 250 -7.28 20.35 -0.95
C PRO A 250 -6.09 19.48 -0.53
N VAL A 251 -4.93 20.10 -0.29
CA VAL A 251 -3.72 19.42 0.22
C VAL A 251 -3.49 19.82 1.68
N PRO A 252 -4.02 19.06 2.65
CA PRO A 252 -3.82 19.32 4.08
C PRO A 252 -2.43 18.86 4.52
N ALA A 253 -1.98 19.40 5.67
CA ALA A 253 -0.72 19.04 6.32
C ALA A 253 0.53 19.22 5.43
N LEU A 254 0.47 20.11 4.45
CA LEU A 254 1.59 20.47 3.59
C LEU A 254 2.47 21.50 4.32
N ASN A 255 3.76 21.22 4.46
CA ASN A 255 4.71 22.18 5.02
C ASN A 255 4.98 23.31 4.03
N ILE A 256 4.67 24.52 4.43
CA ILE A 256 4.82 25.73 3.62
C ILE A 256 5.83 26.66 4.29
N ARG A 257 6.67 27.27 3.45
CA ARG A 257 7.55 28.35 3.86
C ARG A 257 7.30 29.53 2.93
N PHE A 258 6.87 30.65 3.48
CA PHE A 258 6.82 31.92 2.79
C PHE A 258 8.19 32.60 2.82
N GLU A 259 8.64 33.06 1.68
CA GLU A 259 9.89 33.76 1.56
C GLU A 259 9.67 35.19 1.05
N ILE A 260 10.47 36.11 1.56
CA ILE A 260 10.42 37.52 1.19
C ILE A 260 11.76 37.97 0.66
N LYS A 261 11.70 38.88 -0.32
CA LYS A 261 12.86 39.59 -0.85
C LYS A 261 12.50 41.07 -1.00
N ASN A 262 13.14 41.93 -0.22
CA ASN A 262 12.98 43.38 -0.35
C ASN A 262 13.71 43.89 -1.58
N SER A 263 13.38 45.09 -2.01
CA SER A 263 14.00 45.68 -3.23
C SER A 263 15.52 45.87 -3.13
N SER A 264 16.04 45.99 -1.90
CA SER A 264 17.48 46.08 -1.61
C SER A 264 18.19 44.74 -1.43
N ASP A 265 17.42 43.62 -1.30
CA ASP A 265 18.00 42.32 -0.98
C ASP A 265 18.47 41.60 -2.24
N THR A 266 19.58 40.88 -2.16
CA THR A 266 20.05 39.95 -3.21
C THR A 266 19.42 38.60 -3.10
N ASN A 267 19.12 38.15 -1.87
CA ASN A 267 18.65 36.80 -1.55
C ASN A 267 17.24 36.78 -0.93
N TRP A 268 16.54 35.69 -1.13
CA TRP A 268 15.29 35.40 -0.42
C TRP A 268 15.57 35.01 1.02
N ARG A 269 14.75 35.46 1.95
CA ARG A 269 14.79 35.06 3.37
C ARG A 269 13.42 34.54 3.80
N THR A 270 13.40 33.65 4.78
CA THR A 270 12.15 33.13 5.33
C THR A 270 11.36 34.28 5.99
N LEU A 271 10.12 34.45 5.57
CA LEU A 271 9.17 35.36 6.16
C LEU A 271 8.37 34.65 7.28
N SER A 272 7.81 33.50 6.96
CA SER A 272 7.05 32.66 7.87
C SER A 272 7.05 31.20 7.38
N ALA A 273 6.70 30.27 8.28
CA ALA A 273 6.50 28.86 7.92
C ALA A 273 5.35 28.28 8.74
N GLY A 274 4.72 27.25 8.21
CA GLY A 274 3.62 26.55 8.86
C GLY A 274 3.11 25.38 8.04
N VAL A 275 1.94 24.89 8.38
CA VAL A 275 1.32 23.72 7.78
C VAL A 275 -0.09 24.08 7.32
N THR A 276 -0.50 23.59 6.13
CA THR A 276 -1.86 23.83 5.64
C THR A 276 -2.90 23.10 6.51
N ASP A 277 -4.05 23.73 6.67
CA ASP A 277 -5.22 23.14 7.33
C ASP A 277 -5.93 22.08 6.45
N LEU A 278 -7.08 21.58 6.91
CA LEU A 278 -7.88 20.57 6.19
C LEU A 278 -8.42 21.07 4.84
N ALA A 279 -8.52 22.40 4.64
CA ALA A 279 -8.94 23.01 3.38
C ALA A 279 -7.74 23.28 2.44
N GLY A 280 -6.52 22.87 2.84
CA GLY A 280 -5.30 23.16 2.09
C GLY A 280 -4.87 24.62 2.17
N VAL A 281 -5.25 25.34 3.23
CA VAL A 281 -5.02 26.77 3.39
C VAL A 281 -4.05 27.02 4.55
N ILE A 282 -3.21 28.04 4.39
CA ILE A 282 -2.39 28.61 5.46
C ILE A 282 -2.46 30.13 5.34
N ALA A 283 -2.75 30.82 6.44
CA ALA A 283 -2.76 32.28 6.52
C ALA A 283 -1.77 32.76 7.58
N VAL A 284 -1.01 33.80 7.25
CA VAL A 284 -0.03 34.40 8.16
C VAL A 284 -0.17 35.93 8.16
N PRO A 285 -0.13 36.60 9.32
CA PRO A 285 -0.10 38.06 9.40
C PRO A 285 1.29 38.54 8.96
N VAL A 286 1.31 39.57 8.12
CA VAL A 286 2.53 40.17 7.59
C VAL A 286 2.48 41.70 7.72
N ILE A 287 3.63 42.31 8.05
CA ILE A 287 3.84 43.74 8.05
C ILE A 287 5.02 44.05 7.11
N LEU A 288 4.83 44.93 6.14
CA LEU A 288 5.88 45.33 5.22
C LEU A 288 6.31 46.76 5.48
N GLY A 289 7.61 46.96 5.72
CA GLY A 289 8.24 48.26 5.89
C GLY A 289 8.89 48.83 4.64
N GLN A 290 8.76 48.15 3.50
CA GLN A 290 9.30 48.56 2.21
C GLN A 290 8.74 47.70 1.09
N LYS A 291 8.98 48.14 -0.17
CA LYS A 291 8.61 47.38 -1.36
C LYS A 291 9.30 46.00 -1.35
N SER A 292 8.52 44.93 -1.45
CA SER A 292 8.99 43.55 -1.31
C SER A 292 8.30 42.65 -2.31
N GLN A 293 8.94 41.51 -2.61
CA GLN A 293 8.35 40.38 -3.31
C GLN A 293 8.17 39.23 -2.29
N ILE A 294 7.07 38.49 -2.41
CA ILE A 294 6.78 37.33 -1.59
C ILE A 294 6.51 36.13 -2.50
N ARG A 295 6.98 34.96 -2.10
CA ARG A 295 6.70 33.68 -2.76
C ARG A 295 6.45 32.57 -1.76
#